data_22a39a6e6d92e69aae87ac6fb4e7b6a8
#
_entry.id   22a39a6e6d92e69aae87ac6fb4e7b6a8
#
_cell.length_a   1.000
_cell.length_b   1.000
_cell.length_c   1.000
_cell.angle_alpha   90.00
_cell.angle_beta   90.00
_cell.angle_gamma   90.00
#
_symmetry.space_group_name_H-M   'P 1'
#
loop_
_entity.id
_entity.type
_entity.pdbx_description
1 polymer ?
#
loop_
_entity_poly.entity_id
_entity_poly.type
_entity_poly.pdbx_seq_one_letter_code
_entity_poly.pdbx_strand_id
1 'polypeptide(L)'
;MSTQQPPQNLQPHAHLSPDAIYPFDARGVAKRFRHAAIFGALDALRAGETMRFVNDHDPIPLLQQLQARYGASVEVTYRERSASGVMIDFVRR
;
A
#
# COMPACT_ATOMS: atom_id res chain seq x y z
N MET A 1 31.02 18.00 -3.89
CA MET A 1 30.37 17.87 -3.96
C MET A 1 29.55 17.57 -3.82
N SER A 2 29.62 17.58 -3.82
CA SER A 2 28.66 17.25 -3.74
C SER A 2 27.84 16.95 -3.84
N THR A 3 27.81 16.85 -3.77
CA THR A 3 26.87 16.51 -3.90
C THR A 3 26.09 16.19 -3.92
N GLN A 4 25.99 16.05 -3.76
CA GLN A 4 25.07 15.69 -3.87
C GLN A 4 24.16 15.52 -3.84
N GLN A 5 24.04 15.50 -3.72
CA GLN A 5 23.02 15.36 -3.82
C GLN A 5 22.25 15.30 -4.03
N PRO A 6 22.05 15.33 -4.09
CA PRO A 6 20.92 15.21 -4.28
C PRO A 6 20.16 15.11 -4.48
N PRO A 7 20.19 15.04 -4.47
CA PRO A 7 19.08 14.90 -4.65
C PRO A 7 18.38 14.74 -4.64
N GLN A 8 18.65 14.61 -4.42
CA GLN A 8 17.84 14.49 -4.46
C GLN A 8 17.01 14.59 -4.54
N ASN A 9 17.38 14.53 -4.56
CA ASN A 9 16.42 14.58 -4.70
C ASN A 9 15.72 14.54 -4.82
N LEU A 10 15.95 14.29 -4.56
CA LEU A 10 15.19 14.19 -4.66
C LEU A 10 14.45 14.29 -4.71
N GLN A 11 14.36 14.31 -4.53
CA GLN A 11 13.41 14.36 -4.60
C GLN A 11 12.70 14.49 -4.30
N PRO A 12 12.84 14.09 -4.62
CA PRO A 12 12.14 14.13 -3.49
C PRO A 12 10.84 14.65 -3.28
N HIS A 13 10.45 15.43 -3.83
CA HIS A 13 9.20 15.93 -3.42
C HIS A 13 8.05 15.16 -3.94
N ALA A 14 8.25 14.33 -4.89
CA ALA A 14 7.21 13.45 -5.41
C ALA A 14 6.69 12.51 -4.34
N HIS A 15 7.56 12.01 -3.48
CA HIS A 15 7.12 11.08 -2.44
C HIS A 15 6.54 11.76 -1.22
N LEU A 16 6.46 13.08 -1.22
CA LEU A 16 5.75 13.84 -0.20
C LEU A 16 4.35 14.23 -0.69
N SER A 17 4.01 13.89 -1.94
CA SER A 17 2.70 14.20 -2.49
C SER A 17 1.62 13.38 -1.78
N PRO A 18 0.47 14.00 -1.43
CA PRO A 18 -0.64 13.21 -0.87
C PRO A 18 -1.25 12.25 -1.88
N ASP A 19 -0.91 12.37 -3.17
CA ASP A 19 -1.37 11.44 -4.20
C ASP A 19 -0.37 10.33 -4.46
N ALA A 20 0.67 10.22 -3.66
CA ALA A 20 1.70 9.21 -3.86
C ALA A 20 1.12 7.81 -3.73
N ILE A 21 1.58 6.92 -4.62
CA ILE A 21 1.19 5.52 -4.65
C ILE A 21 2.42 4.69 -4.29
N TYR A 22 2.29 3.85 -3.28
CA TYR A 22 3.38 3.02 -2.79
C TYR A 22 3.08 1.56 -3.07
N PRO A 23 3.91 0.87 -3.85
CA PRO A 23 3.68 -0.54 -4.14
C PRO A 23 3.97 -1.39 -2.90
N PHE A 24 3.17 -2.42 -2.72
CA PHE A 24 3.36 -3.40 -1.66
C PHE A 24 3.07 -4.78 -2.23
N ASP A 25 4.12 -5.56 -2.50
CA ASP A 25 3.97 -6.90 -3.06
C ASP A 25 3.97 -7.92 -1.91
N ALA A 26 2.78 -8.37 -1.52
CA ALA A 26 2.62 -9.30 -0.41
C ALA A 26 3.22 -10.67 -0.69
N ARG A 27 3.42 -11.01 -1.96
CA ARG A 27 3.99 -12.31 -2.34
C ARG A 27 5.42 -12.46 -1.86
N GLY A 28 6.13 -11.34 -1.68
CA GLY A 28 7.50 -11.34 -1.17
C GLY A 28 7.60 -11.34 0.34
N VAL A 29 6.49 -11.32 1.05
CA VAL A 29 6.46 -11.26 2.51
C VAL A 29 6.03 -12.63 3.05
N ALA A 30 6.77 -13.17 4.02
CA ALA A 30 6.41 -14.43 4.64
C ALA A 30 4.98 -14.38 5.18
N LYS A 31 4.21 -15.45 4.96
CA LYS A 31 2.77 -15.45 5.30
C LYS A 31 2.52 -15.06 6.75
N ARG A 32 3.35 -15.54 7.67
CA ARG A 32 3.15 -15.25 9.10
C ARG A 32 3.31 -13.78 9.45
N PHE A 33 3.96 -12.99 8.58
CA PHE A 33 4.20 -11.58 8.82
C PHE A 33 3.33 -10.66 7.96
N ARG A 34 2.59 -11.23 6.99
CA ARG A 34 1.89 -10.40 6.00
C ARG A 34 0.88 -9.44 6.62
N HIS A 35 0.00 -9.93 7.47
CA HIS A 35 -1.01 -9.07 8.06
C HIS A 35 -0.38 -7.94 8.87
N ALA A 36 0.60 -8.25 9.71
CA ALA A 36 1.29 -7.23 10.50
C ALA A 36 1.97 -6.20 9.61
N ALA A 37 2.63 -6.64 8.53
CA ALA A 37 3.31 -5.74 7.61
C ALA A 37 2.32 -4.84 6.86
N ILE A 38 1.20 -5.42 6.42
CA ILE A 38 0.17 -4.66 5.70
C ILE A 38 -0.45 -3.61 6.61
N PHE A 39 -0.86 -3.99 7.81
CA PHE A 39 -1.48 -3.05 8.74
C PHE A 39 -0.50 -1.99 9.21
N GLY A 40 0.77 -2.36 9.44
CA GLY A 40 1.80 -1.39 9.79
C GLY A 40 2.00 -0.36 8.69
N ALA A 41 2.02 -0.81 7.44
CA ALA A 41 2.18 0.10 6.30
C ALA A 41 0.94 1.00 6.13
N LEU A 42 -0.27 0.43 6.28
CA LEU A 42 -1.51 1.22 6.18
C LEU A 42 -1.58 2.27 7.28
N ASP A 43 -1.17 1.92 8.50
CA ASP A 43 -1.14 2.88 9.60
C ASP A 43 -0.17 4.04 9.34
N ALA A 44 0.87 3.80 8.54
CA ALA A 44 1.86 4.81 8.21
C ALA A 44 1.43 5.71 7.04
N LEU A 45 0.42 5.34 6.27
CA LEU A 45 -0.07 6.17 5.18
C LEU A 45 -0.72 7.43 5.69
N ARG A 46 -0.50 8.51 4.97
CA ARG A 46 -1.16 9.78 5.22
C ARG A 46 -2.41 9.88 4.36
N ALA A 47 -3.30 10.81 4.73
CA ALA A 47 -4.51 11.05 3.95
C ALA A 47 -4.16 11.35 2.49
N GLY A 48 -4.86 10.69 1.57
CA GLY A 48 -4.65 10.82 0.14
C GLY A 48 -3.62 9.87 -0.46
N GLU A 49 -2.82 9.22 0.38
CA GLU A 49 -1.83 8.26 -0.11
C GLU A 49 -2.46 6.89 -0.34
N THR A 50 -1.85 6.13 -1.23
CA THR A 50 -2.36 4.83 -1.65
C THR A 50 -1.30 3.76 -1.48
N MET A 51 -1.70 2.61 -0.91
CA MET A 51 -0.90 1.39 -1.01
C MET A 51 -1.44 0.60 -2.20
N ARG A 52 -0.58 0.33 -3.18
CA ARG A 52 -0.92 -0.55 -4.30
C ARG A 52 -0.50 -1.96 -3.94
N PHE A 53 -1.46 -2.72 -3.48
CA PHE A 53 -1.26 -4.05 -2.92
C PHE A 53 -1.34 -5.10 -4.01
N VAL A 54 -0.35 -6.01 -4.03
CA VAL A 54 -0.31 -7.13 -4.99
C VAL A 54 -0.26 -8.43 -4.20
N ASN A 55 -1.09 -9.39 -4.56
CA ASN A 55 -1.12 -10.70 -3.92
C ASN A 55 -1.44 -11.77 -4.97
N ASP A 56 -1.14 -13.03 -4.63
CA ASP A 56 -1.36 -14.15 -5.54
C ASP A 56 -2.79 -14.71 -5.47
N HIS A 57 -3.61 -14.22 -4.57
CA HIS A 57 -5.01 -14.59 -4.45
C HIS A 57 -5.79 -13.44 -3.81
N ASP A 58 -7.13 -13.51 -3.93
CA ASP A 58 -8.01 -12.50 -3.36
C ASP A 58 -8.00 -12.63 -1.84
N PRO A 59 -7.57 -11.59 -1.10
CA PRO A 59 -7.36 -11.68 0.33
C PRO A 59 -8.63 -11.38 1.12
N ILE A 60 -9.65 -12.22 1.01
CA ILE A 60 -10.96 -11.98 1.64
C ILE A 60 -10.84 -11.78 3.16
N PRO A 61 -10.15 -12.65 3.93
CA PRO A 61 -10.03 -12.40 5.37
C PRO A 61 -9.33 -11.09 5.71
N LEU A 62 -8.32 -10.72 4.92
CA LEU A 62 -7.62 -9.44 5.12
C LEU A 62 -8.58 -8.28 4.91
N LEU A 63 -9.39 -8.33 3.86
CA LEU A 63 -10.32 -7.24 3.56
C LEU A 63 -11.37 -7.08 4.66
N GLN A 64 -11.81 -8.19 5.25
CA GLN A 64 -12.74 -8.16 6.38
C GLN A 64 -12.11 -7.48 7.59
N GLN A 65 -10.86 -7.84 7.90
CA GLN A 65 -10.13 -7.22 9.02
C GLN A 65 -9.86 -5.74 8.76
N LEU A 66 -9.57 -5.40 7.52
CA LEU A 66 -9.30 -4.03 7.11
C LEU A 66 -10.55 -3.18 7.28
N GLN A 67 -11.72 -3.71 6.87
CA GLN A 67 -12.99 -3.03 7.05
C GLN A 67 -13.30 -2.82 8.52
N ALA A 68 -13.05 -3.81 9.37
CA ALA A 68 -13.30 -3.70 10.79
C ALA A 68 -12.38 -2.68 11.46
N ARG A 69 -11.12 -2.60 10.99
CA ARG A 69 -10.11 -1.73 11.61
C ARG A 69 -10.22 -0.29 11.13
N TYR A 70 -10.43 -0.07 9.86
CA TYR A 70 -10.37 1.28 9.26
C TYR A 70 -11.73 1.82 8.82
N GLY A 71 -12.67 0.93 8.51
CA GLY A 71 -13.97 1.38 8.00
C GLY A 71 -13.81 2.27 6.79
N ALA A 72 -14.46 3.43 6.82
CA ALA A 72 -14.45 4.37 5.69
C ALA A 72 -13.12 5.13 5.56
N SER A 73 -12.21 5.00 6.51
CA SER A 73 -10.93 5.73 6.42
C SER A 73 -9.93 5.08 5.46
N VAL A 74 -10.23 3.88 4.95
CA VAL A 74 -9.47 3.24 3.88
C VAL A 74 -10.45 2.79 2.80
N GLU A 75 -10.28 3.32 1.59
CA GLU A 75 -11.10 2.94 0.45
C GLU A 75 -10.40 1.82 -0.31
N VAL A 76 -11.14 0.79 -0.69
CA VAL A 76 -10.62 -0.40 -1.36
C VAL A 76 -11.09 -0.40 -2.81
N THR A 77 -10.16 -0.41 -3.75
CA THR A 77 -10.46 -0.42 -5.18
C THR A 77 -9.64 -1.51 -5.87
N TYR A 78 -10.31 -2.50 -6.45
CA TYR A 78 -9.64 -3.51 -7.25
C TYR A 78 -9.17 -2.89 -8.56
N ARG A 79 -7.86 -3.04 -8.85
CA ARG A 79 -7.27 -2.60 -10.11
C ARG A 79 -7.21 -3.75 -11.10
N GLU A 80 -6.91 -4.94 -10.59
CA GLU A 80 -6.78 -6.15 -11.39
C GLU A 80 -7.23 -7.34 -10.59
N ARG A 81 -7.86 -8.31 -11.27
CA ARG A 81 -8.37 -9.50 -10.60
C ARG A 81 -8.39 -10.63 -11.61
N SER A 82 -7.60 -11.66 -11.36
CA SER A 82 -7.47 -12.79 -12.26
C SER A 82 -7.22 -14.06 -11.46
N ALA A 83 -7.16 -15.19 -12.16
CA ALA A 83 -6.84 -16.46 -11.53
C ALA A 83 -5.42 -16.47 -10.94
N SER A 84 -4.50 -15.64 -11.44
CA SER A 84 -3.12 -15.60 -10.98
C SER A 84 -2.89 -14.58 -9.86
N GLY A 85 -3.88 -13.76 -9.52
CA GLY A 85 -3.72 -12.83 -8.42
C GLY A 85 -4.56 -11.57 -8.54
N VAL A 86 -4.28 -10.63 -7.63
CA VAL A 86 -5.02 -9.37 -7.55
C VAL A 86 -4.05 -8.21 -7.39
N MET A 87 -4.50 -7.04 -7.86
CA MET A 87 -3.89 -5.75 -7.56
C MET A 87 -5.00 -4.87 -7.00
N ILE A 88 -4.81 -4.38 -5.78
CA ILE A 88 -5.83 -3.62 -5.06
C ILE A 88 -5.21 -2.33 -4.56
N ASP A 89 -5.89 -1.21 -4.77
CA ASP A 89 -5.48 0.06 -4.18
C ASP A 89 -6.22 0.26 -2.87
N PHE A 90 -5.46 0.45 -1.80
CA PHE A 90 -5.98 0.88 -0.51
C PHE A 90 -5.67 2.37 -0.36
N VAL A 91 -6.70 3.21 -0.45
CA VAL A 91 -6.54 4.66 -0.41
C VAL A 91 -6.89 5.15 0.99
N ARG A 92 -5.93 5.83 1.62
CA ARG A 92 -6.14 6.39 2.96
C ARG A 92 -6.96 7.68 2.86
N ARG A 93 -8.03 7.77 3.62
CA ARG A 93 -8.90 8.95 3.68
C ARG A 93 -8.56 9.87 4.84
#